data_a6b1ca7fa7a5041af97e8cbb328b8e6a
#
_entry.id   a6b1ca7fa7a5041af97e8cbb328b8e6a
#
_cell.length_a   1.000
_cell.length_b   1.000
_cell.length_c   1.000
_cell.angle_alpha   90.00
_cell.angle_beta   90.00
_cell.angle_gamma   90.00
#
_symmetry.space_group_name_H-M   'P 1'
#
loop_
_entity.id
_entity.type
_entity.pdbx_description
1 polymer ?
#
loop_
_entity_poly.entity_id
_entity_poly.type
_entity_poly.pdbx_seq_one_letter_code
_entity_poly.pdbx_strand_id
1 'polypeptide(L)'
;MTDEARQLREELQALHEDYEALKHNFDIMSEGYQESLLLYDKLMDTYHELEETNKQLDIARHRSEESSRMKTYFIQQISHEIRTPLNILSGFTQVLTMSDMVLDEAMKEEVAKGITDNTDRITSLVNKMLELADAKSSDELERNDDVPAVQIAAQAADESRITLASHLSFDIDLAEGADMVMLHTNLQQATRALSLLLDNAMKFTHPAEAAGGAAAVAEHARVVLRLSLTDQQVAFTVEDTGIGIPPEEAEHIFEEFVQLDDYYDGTGIGLTVARSIARRLGGDITLDTSYTVGARFVFVLPASFSPVAAI
;
A
#
# COMPACT_ATOMS: atom_id res chain seq x y z
N MET A 1 51.42 75.99 41.67
CA MET A 1 51.33 74.64 41.15
C MET A 1 52.72 74.29 40.62
N THR A 2 53.36 73.30 41.16
CA THR A 2 54.70 72.87 40.74
C THR A 2 54.60 72.26 39.31
N ASP A 3 55.69 72.46 38.49
CA ASP A 3 55.78 71.88 37.11
C ASP A 3 55.49 70.36 37.10
N GLU A 4 55.93 69.71 38.13
CA GLU A 4 55.69 68.25 38.37
C GLU A 4 54.22 67.87 38.44
N ALA A 5 53.38 68.71 39.06
CA ALA A 5 51.94 68.49 39.13
C ALA A 5 51.22 68.71 37.78
N ARG A 6 51.78 69.49 36.90
CA ARG A 6 51.30 69.71 35.55
C ARG A 6 51.64 68.52 34.66
N GLN A 7 52.85 68.03 34.70
CA GLN A 7 53.31 66.90 33.94
C GLN A 7 52.59 65.60 34.35
N LEU A 8 52.29 65.36 35.62
CA LEU A 8 51.49 64.23 36.07
C LEU A 8 50.03 64.27 35.56
N ARG A 9 49.43 65.48 35.44
CA ARG A 9 48.13 65.62 34.87
C ARG A 9 48.07 65.31 33.35
N GLU A 10 49.06 65.73 32.59
CA GLU A 10 49.23 65.45 31.20
C GLU A 10 49.40 63.93 30.94
N GLU A 11 50.25 63.26 31.73
CA GLU A 11 50.42 61.79 31.69
C GLU A 11 49.15 61.04 32.09
N LEU A 12 48.41 61.51 33.10
CA LEU A 12 47.17 60.89 33.52
C LEU A 12 46.06 61.03 32.44
N GLN A 13 46.06 62.19 31.79
CA GLN A 13 45.10 62.41 30.66
C GLN A 13 45.40 61.54 29.45
N ALA A 14 46.69 61.43 29.07
CA ALA A 14 47.09 60.52 27.96
C ALA A 14 46.78 59.05 28.29
N LEU A 15 47.03 58.61 29.53
CA LEU A 15 46.69 57.26 29.98
C LEU A 15 45.17 57.00 29.95
N HIS A 16 44.38 58.01 30.31
CA HIS A 16 42.93 57.94 30.25
C HIS A 16 42.42 57.82 28.79
N GLU A 17 42.99 58.58 27.87
CA GLU A 17 42.69 58.51 26.44
C GLU A 17 43.06 57.14 25.86
N ASP A 18 44.24 56.60 26.21
CA ASP A 18 44.65 55.23 25.81
C ASP A 18 43.71 54.15 26.39
N TYR A 19 43.30 54.32 27.65
CA TYR A 19 42.34 53.38 28.25
C TYR A 19 40.98 53.36 27.56
N GLU A 20 40.41 54.53 27.24
CA GLU A 20 39.13 54.64 26.53
C GLU A 20 39.22 54.06 25.09
N ALA A 21 40.34 54.30 24.40
CA ALA A 21 40.59 53.69 23.08
C ALA A 21 40.71 52.16 23.16
N LEU A 22 41.41 51.63 24.16
CA LEU A 22 41.54 50.19 24.39
C LEU A 22 40.17 49.55 24.72
N LYS A 23 39.40 50.22 25.57
CA LYS A 23 38.03 49.77 25.93
C LYS A 23 37.14 49.74 24.71
N HIS A 24 37.14 50.78 23.87
CA HIS A 24 36.35 50.83 22.63
C HIS A 24 36.73 49.70 21.66
N ASN A 25 38.04 49.43 21.50
CA ASN A 25 38.52 48.32 20.67
C ASN A 25 38.07 46.94 21.22
N PHE A 26 38.08 46.79 22.57
CA PHE A 26 37.61 45.57 23.20
C PHE A 26 36.12 45.34 22.99
N ASP A 27 35.29 46.41 23.09
CA ASP A 27 33.86 46.35 22.88
C ASP A 27 33.53 45.93 21.42
N ILE A 28 34.20 46.54 20.42
CA ILE A 28 34.09 46.16 19.01
C ILE A 28 34.48 44.71 18.80
N MET A 29 35.58 44.24 19.39
CA MET A 29 36.03 42.86 19.24
C MET A 29 35.05 41.89 19.90
N SER A 30 34.48 42.24 21.06
CA SER A 30 33.49 41.45 21.78
C SER A 30 32.20 41.30 20.98
N GLU A 31 31.71 42.39 20.39
CA GLU A 31 30.52 42.38 19.50
C GLU A 31 30.76 41.49 18.26
N GLY A 32 31.92 41.64 17.60
CA GLY A 32 32.29 40.79 16.46
C GLY A 32 32.40 39.32 16.80
N TYR A 33 32.90 39.01 18.01
CA TYR A 33 32.95 37.62 18.47
C TYR A 33 31.56 37.04 18.73
N GLN A 34 30.66 37.79 19.34
CA GLN A 34 29.26 37.36 19.54
C GLN A 34 28.53 37.15 18.23
N GLU A 35 28.71 38.04 17.25
CA GLU A 35 28.12 37.90 15.93
C GLU A 35 28.65 36.65 15.19
N SER A 36 29.95 36.37 15.33
CA SER A 36 30.57 35.17 14.78
C SER A 36 30.04 33.88 15.42
N LEU A 37 29.77 33.85 16.72
CA LEU A 37 29.16 32.73 17.42
C LEU A 37 27.74 32.51 16.92
N LEU A 38 26.94 33.54 16.77
CA LEU A 38 25.57 33.44 16.25
C LEU A 38 25.53 32.90 14.82
N LEU A 39 26.48 33.33 13.99
CA LEU A 39 26.61 32.84 12.62
C LEU A 39 27.01 31.37 12.58
N TYR A 40 27.92 30.96 13.51
CA TYR A 40 28.34 29.56 13.65
C TYR A 40 27.15 28.65 14.05
N ASP A 41 26.34 29.06 15.03
CA ASP A 41 25.15 28.31 15.43
C ASP A 41 24.17 28.14 14.29
N LYS A 42 23.90 29.23 13.56
CA LYS A 42 23.04 29.15 12.35
C LYS A 42 23.61 28.20 11.29
N LEU A 43 24.89 28.21 11.09
CA LEU A 43 25.57 27.32 10.14
C LEU A 43 25.42 25.86 10.58
N MET A 44 25.55 25.56 11.85
CA MET A 44 25.37 24.21 12.39
C MET A 44 23.93 23.74 12.25
N ASP A 45 22.95 24.59 12.52
CA ASP A 45 21.52 24.27 12.35
C ASP A 45 21.21 23.96 10.88
N THR A 46 21.68 24.79 9.95
CA THR A 46 21.48 24.56 8.52
C THR A 46 22.20 23.31 8.02
N TYR A 47 23.37 22.99 8.59
CA TYR A 47 24.10 21.77 8.27
C TYR A 47 23.31 20.51 8.70
N HIS A 48 22.75 20.50 9.91
CA HIS A 48 21.92 19.40 10.39
C HIS A 48 20.63 19.24 9.56
N GLU A 49 19.97 20.34 9.21
CA GLU A 49 18.79 20.31 8.34
C GLU A 49 19.13 19.75 6.94
N LEU A 50 20.27 20.14 6.39
CA LEU A 50 20.76 19.63 5.11
C LEU A 50 21.08 18.12 5.18
N GLU A 51 21.69 17.66 6.25
CA GLU A 51 22.02 16.25 6.45
C GLU A 51 20.76 15.38 6.54
N GLU A 52 19.76 15.84 7.30
CA GLU A 52 18.47 15.15 7.40
C GLU A 52 17.72 15.13 6.06
N THR A 53 17.73 16.26 5.35
CA THR A 53 17.10 16.36 4.02
C THR A 53 17.78 15.44 3.00
N ASN A 54 19.11 15.35 3.02
CA ASN A 54 19.85 14.43 2.16
C ASN A 54 19.50 12.97 2.45
N LYS A 55 19.39 12.61 3.73
CA LYS A 55 19.01 11.25 4.13
C LYS A 55 17.60 10.90 3.64
N GLN A 56 16.64 11.82 3.78
CA GLN A 56 15.27 11.63 3.28
C GLN A 56 15.25 11.53 1.74
N LEU A 57 16.05 12.33 1.06
CA LEU A 57 16.19 12.29 -0.41
C LEU A 57 16.76 10.94 -0.88
N ASP A 58 17.76 10.40 -0.22
CA ASP A 58 18.34 9.10 -0.54
C ASP A 58 17.32 7.97 -0.35
N ILE A 59 16.56 7.98 0.74
CA ILE A 59 15.47 7.01 0.97
C ILE A 59 14.41 7.10 -0.13
N ALA A 60 13.96 8.32 -0.45
CA ALA A 60 12.96 8.53 -1.49
C ALA A 60 13.47 8.11 -2.88
N ARG A 61 14.75 8.36 -3.18
CA ARG A 61 15.39 7.94 -4.42
C ARG A 61 15.46 6.43 -4.53
N HIS A 62 15.89 5.72 -3.49
CA HIS A 62 15.94 4.25 -3.47
C HIS A 62 14.56 3.65 -3.71
N ARG A 63 13.52 4.13 -3.02
CA ARG A 63 12.13 3.69 -3.24
C ARG A 63 11.67 3.92 -4.67
N SER A 64 11.99 5.08 -5.26
CA SER A 64 11.63 5.40 -6.65
C SER A 64 12.34 4.49 -7.66
N GLU A 65 13.62 4.19 -7.43
CA GLU A 65 14.40 3.29 -8.28
C GLU A 65 13.86 1.85 -8.20
N GLU A 66 13.49 1.40 -6.99
CA GLU A 66 12.92 0.08 -6.74
C GLU A 66 11.53 -0.05 -7.41
N SER A 67 10.64 0.92 -7.21
CA SER A 67 9.35 0.99 -7.90
C SER A 67 9.51 0.98 -9.43
N SER A 68 10.49 1.71 -9.98
CA SER A 68 10.76 1.73 -11.42
C SER A 68 11.25 0.37 -11.94
N ARG A 69 12.08 -0.33 -11.16
CA ARG A 69 12.53 -1.70 -11.51
C ARG A 69 11.36 -2.67 -11.49
N MET A 70 10.54 -2.64 -10.43
CA MET A 70 9.36 -3.50 -10.31
C MET A 70 8.36 -3.26 -11.43
N LYS A 71 8.12 -2.00 -11.81
CA LYS A 71 7.29 -1.65 -12.97
C LYS A 71 7.84 -2.25 -14.27
N THR A 72 9.15 -2.19 -14.47
CA THR A 72 9.79 -2.76 -15.67
C THR A 72 9.67 -4.29 -15.68
N TYR A 73 9.92 -4.92 -14.55
CA TYR A 73 9.76 -6.36 -14.36
C TYR A 73 8.31 -6.81 -14.62
N PHE A 74 7.34 -6.09 -14.07
CA PHE A 74 5.91 -6.34 -14.31
C PHE A 74 5.53 -6.29 -15.78
N ILE A 75 5.99 -5.25 -16.52
CA ILE A 75 5.72 -5.14 -17.96
C ILE A 75 6.34 -6.31 -18.74
N GLN A 76 7.53 -6.76 -18.35
CA GLN A 76 8.17 -7.92 -18.95
C GLN A 76 7.40 -9.20 -18.64
N GLN A 77 6.99 -9.40 -17.39
CA GLN A 77 6.19 -10.55 -16.96
C GLN A 77 4.85 -10.61 -17.70
N ILE A 78 4.08 -9.51 -17.74
CA ILE A 78 2.85 -9.43 -18.52
C ILE A 78 3.07 -9.76 -19.99
N SER A 79 4.15 -9.24 -20.58
CA SER A 79 4.49 -9.54 -21.98
C SER A 79 4.73 -11.03 -22.21
N HIS A 80 5.38 -11.70 -21.27
CA HIS A 80 5.59 -13.14 -21.30
C HIS A 80 4.28 -13.91 -21.09
N GLU A 81 3.46 -13.49 -20.12
CA GLU A 81 2.18 -14.12 -19.82
C GLU A 81 1.13 -13.96 -20.92
N ILE A 82 1.19 -12.88 -21.71
CA ILE A 82 0.36 -12.71 -22.91
C ILE A 82 0.89 -13.55 -24.08
N ARG A 83 2.22 -13.62 -24.24
CA ARG A 83 2.84 -14.34 -25.38
C ARG A 83 2.53 -15.85 -25.35
N THR A 84 2.53 -16.45 -24.16
CA THR A 84 2.27 -17.89 -24.00
C THR A 84 0.88 -18.29 -24.52
N PRO A 85 -0.23 -17.78 -24.01
CA PRO A 85 -1.56 -18.11 -24.54
C PRO A 85 -1.72 -17.70 -26.01
N LEU A 86 -1.11 -16.61 -26.45
CA LEU A 86 -1.17 -16.17 -27.85
C LEU A 86 -0.48 -17.21 -28.79
N ASN A 87 0.64 -17.77 -28.39
CA ASN A 87 1.32 -18.83 -29.13
C ASN A 87 0.48 -20.11 -29.18
N ILE A 88 -0.20 -20.46 -28.07
CA ILE A 88 -1.11 -21.62 -28.02
C ILE A 88 -2.30 -21.40 -28.97
N LEU A 89 -2.92 -20.22 -28.93
CA LEU A 89 -4.01 -19.85 -29.86
C LEU A 89 -3.57 -19.90 -31.32
N SER A 90 -2.36 -19.42 -31.62
CA SER A 90 -1.76 -19.52 -32.95
C SER A 90 -1.57 -20.97 -33.39
N GLY A 91 -1.14 -21.85 -32.48
CA GLY A 91 -1.01 -23.29 -32.72
C GLY A 91 -2.37 -23.93 -33.03
N PHE A 92 -3.40 -23.66 -32.24
CA PHE A 92 -4.75 -24.16 -32.50
C PHE A 92 -5.30 -23.66 -33.84
N THR A 93 -5.04 -22.40 -34.19
CA THR A 93 -5.45 -21.84 -35.49
C THR A 93 -4.76 -22.57 -36.64
N GLN A 94 -3.47 -22.91 -36.53
CA GLN A 94 -2.76 -23.69 -37.54
C GLN A 94 -3.37 -25.09 -37.69
N VAL A 95 -3.67 -25.79 -36.58
CA VAL A 95 -4.30 -27.11 -36.63
C VAL A 95 -5.65 -27.05 -37.33
N LEU A 96 -6.49 -26.02 -37.03
CA LEU A 96 -7.83 -25.83 -37.66
C LEU A 96 -7.75 -25.47 -39.14
N THR A 97 -6.63 -24.89 -39.62
CA THR A 97 -6.45 -24.46 -41.03
C THR A 97 -5.70 -25.47 -41.88
N MET A 98 -5.20 -26.57 -41.30
CA MET A 98 -4.56 -27.67 -42.05
C MET A 98 -5.58 -28.45 -42.88
N SER A 99 -5.46 -28.38 -44.21
CA SER A 99 -6.41 -28.96 -45.14
C SER A 99 -6.45 -30.50 -45.11
N ASP A 100 -5.39 -31.15 -44.65
CA ASP A 100 -5.22 -32.59 -44.70
C ASP A 100 -5.54 -33.30 -43.36
N MET A 101 -5.94 -32.52 -42.32
CA MET A 101 -6.21 -33.07 -40.99
C MET A 101 -7.71 -33.16 -40.73
N VAL A 102 -8.21 -34.39 -40.62
CA VAL A 102 -9.60 -34.62 -40.18
C VAL A 102 -9.62 -34.68 -38.66
N LEU A 103 -10.13 -33.64 -38.03
CA LEU A 103 -10.32 -33.58 -36.57
C LEU A 103 -11.55 -34.41 -36.20
N ASP A 104 -11.39 -35.38 -35.30
CA ASP A 104 -12.53 -36.05 -34.66
C ASP A 104 -13.22 -35.13 -33.64
N GLU A 105 -14.38 -35.51 -33.11
CA GLU A 105 -15.17 -34.68 -32.20
C GLU A 105 -14.42 -34.40 -30.88
N ALA A 106 -13.65 -35.36 -30.38
CA ALA A 106 -12.85 -35.18 -29.13
C ALA A 106 -11.74 -34.13 -29.32
N MET A 107 -11.05 -34.18 -30.46
CA MET A 107 -10.03 -33.20 -30.84
C MET A 107 -10.61 -31.79 -31.02
N LYS A 108 -11.82 -31.69 -31.63
CA LYS A 108 -12.51 -30.41 -31.78
C LYS A 108 -12.87 -29.80 -30.41
N GLU A 109 -13.37 -30.64 -29.49
CA GLU A 109 -13.71 -30.19 -28.13
C GLU A 109 -12.50 -29.74 -27.37
N GLU A 110 -11.37 -30.46 -27.45
CA GLU A 110 -10.08 -30.08 -26.83
C GLU A 110 -9.56 -28.74 -27.38
N VAL A 111 -9.58 -28.56 -28.70
CA VAL A 111 -9.17 -27.31 -29.36
C VAL A 111 -10.08 -26.16 -28.96
N ALA A 112 -11.40 -26.36 -28.96
CA ALA A 112 -12.38 -25.34 -28.57
C ALA A 112 -12.17 -24.91 -27.11
N LYS A 113 -12.01 -25.88 -26.20
CA LYS A 113 -11.69 -25.61 -24.80
C LYS A 113 -10.38 -24.85 -24.64
N GLY A 114 -9.32 -25.30 -25.33
CA GLY A 114 -8.02 -24.64 -25.29
C GLY A 114 -8.06 -23.20 -25.80
N ILE A 115 -8.85 -22.92 -26.83
CA ILE A 115 -9.07 -21.55 -27.32
C ILE A 115 -9.78 -20.71 -26.25
N THR A 116 -10.87 -21.22 -25.66
CA THR A 116 -11.62 -20.52 -24.62
C THR A 116 -10.74 -20.21 -23.41
N ASP A 117 -10.08 -21.22 -22.85
CA ASP A 117 -9.21 -21.09 -21.67
C ASP A 117 -8.10 -20.03 -21.87
N ASN A 118 -7.47 -20.03 -23.05
CA ASN A 118 -6.38 -19.06 -23.32
C ASN A 118 -6.92 -17.65 -23.63
N THR A 119 -8.12 -17.54 -24.22
CA THR A 119 -8.79 -16.24 -24.42
C THR A 119 -9.19 -15.63 -23.10
N ASP A 120 -9.74 -16.40 -22.18
CA ASP A 120 -10.14 -15.97 -20.84
C ASP A 120 -8.89 -15.53 -20.04
N ARG A 121 -7.77 -16.25 -20.18
CA ARG A 121 -6.50 -15.87 -19.57
C ARG A 121 -5.99 -14.50 -20.05
N ILE A 122 -6.01 -14.26 -21.38
CA ILE A 122 -5.60 -12.96 -21.93
C ILE A 122 -6.55 -11.86 -21.45
N THR A 123 -7.86 -12.10 -21.46
CA THR A 123 -8.86 -11.14 -20.98
C THR A 123 -8.66 -10.78 -19.53
N SER A 124 -8.37 -11.76 -18.68
CA SER A 124 -8.06 -11.55 -17.26
C SER A 124 -6.81 -10.68 -17.07
N LEU A 125 -5.74 -10.92 -17.85
CA LEU A 125 -4.52 -10.10 -17.80
C LEU A 125 -4.78 -8.66 -18.23
N VAL A 126 -5.55 -8.44 -19.30
CA VAL A 126 -5.90 -7.09 -19.77
C VAL A 126 -6.75 -6.36 -18.72
N ASN A 127 -7.73 -7.05 -18.10
CA ASN A 127 -8.54 -6.46 -17.04
C ASN A 127 -7.70 -6.03 -15.82
N LYS A 128 -6.74 -6.84 -15.40
CA LYS A 128 -5.79 -6.47 -14.33
C LYS A 128 -4.99 -5.21 -14.67
N MET A 129 -4.58 -5.05 -15.93
CA MET A 129 -3.88 -3.82 -16.39
C MET A 129 -4.78 -2.60 -16.36
N LEU A 130 -6.05 -2.76 -16.77
CA LEU A 130 -7.04 -1.67 -16.72
C LEU A 130 -7.36 -1.29 -15.26
N GLU A 131 -7.57 -2.27 -14.38
CA GLU A 131 -7.78 -2.02 -12.95
C GLU A 131 -6.62 -1.22 -12.33
N LEU A 132 -5.37 -1.55 -12.70
CA LEU A 132 -4.21 -0.78 -12.24
C LEU A 132 -4.20 0.65 -12.79
N ALA A 133 -4.56 0.83 -14.06
CA ALA A 133 -4.65 2.16 -14.65
C ALA A 133 -5.74 3.00 -13.98
N ASP A 134 -6.89 2.41 -13.71
CA ASP A 134 -8.01 3.04 -13.00
C ASP A 134 -7.68 3.35 -11.54
N ALA A 135 -6.87 2.50 -10.89
CA ALA A 135 -6.42 2.73 -9.51
C ALA A 135 -5.60 4.02 -9.35
N LYS A 136 -5.01 4.55 -10.43
CA LYS A 136 -4.29 5.83 -10.45
C LYS A 136 -5.20 7.05 -10.58
N SER A 137 -6.45 6.86 -10.96
CA SER A 137 -7.42 7.95 -10.98
C SER A 137 -7.72 8.40 -9.54
N SER A 138 -7.67 9.70 -9.33
CA SER A 138 -8.08 10.32 -8.07
C SER A 138 -9.56 10.69 -8.05
N ASP A 139 -10.30 10.37 -9.11
CA ASP A 139 -11.72 10.71 -9.20
C ASP A 139 -12.52 9.88 -8.20
N GLU A 140 -13.44 10.51 -7.48
CA GLU A 140 -14.39 9.81 -6.61
C GLU A 140 -15.26 8.87 -7.45
N LEU A 141 -15.52 7.68 -6.92
CA LEU A 141 -16.45 6.75 -7.52
C LEU A 141 -17.90 7.19 -7.24
N GLU A 142 -18.75 7.11 -8.25
CA GLU A 142 -20.18 7.35 -8.05
C GLU A 142 -20.75 6.32 -7.08
N ARG A 143 -21.46 6.80 -6.06
CA ARG A 143 -22.10 6.00 -5.01
C ARG A 143 -23.60 6.06 -5.25
N ASN A 144 -24.11 5.19 -6.09
CA ASN A 144 -25.51 5.20 -6.53
C ASN A 144 -26.34 4.07 -5.92
N ASP A 145 -25.71 3.20 -5.12
CA ASP A 145 -26.35 2.00 -4.59
C ASP A 145 -26.57 2.13 -3.08
N ASP A 146 -27.79 1.84 -2.64
CA ASP A 146 -28.14 1.62 -1.23
C ASP A 146 -28.23 0.12 -0.97
N VAL A 147 -27.20 -0.43 -0.31
CA VAL A 147 -27.07 -1.90 -0.17
C VAL A 147 -26.75 -2.31 1.27
N PRO A 148 -27.25 -3.47 1.73
CA PRO A 148 -26.84 -4.04 2.99
C PRO A 148 -25.34 -4.38 2.96
N ALA A 149 -24.60 -4.08 4.04
CA ALA A 149 -23.17 -4.42 4.16
C ALA A 149 -22.93 -5.93 3.98
N VAL A 150 -23.84 -6.77 4.48
CA VAL A 150 -23.81 -8.23 4.32
C VAL A 150 -23.84 -8.66 2.85
N GLN A 151 -24.53 -7.92 1.99
CA GLN A 151 -24.58 -8.23 0.55
C GLN A 151 -23.21 -8.08 -0.10
N ILE A 152 -22.43 -7.04 0.26
CA ILE A 152 -21.06 -6.86 -0.21
C ILE A 152 -20.19 -8.04 0.23
N ALA A 153 -20.31 -8.46 1.49
CA ALA A 153 -19.57 -9.61 2.02
C ALA A 153 -19.88 -10.92 1.29
N ALA A 154 -21.18 -11.20 1.07
CA ALA A 154 -21.62 -12.40 0.36
C ALA A 154 -21.16 -12.41 -1.10
N GLN A 155 -21.34 -11.31 -1.82
CA GLN A 155 -20.92 -11.21 -3.22
C GLN A 155 -19.37 -11.29 -3.37
N ALA A 156 -18.61 -10.70 -2.44
CA ALA A 156 -17.16 -10.81 -2.47
C ALA A 156 -16.67 -12.24 -2.21
N ALA A 157 -17.34 -12.98 -1.31
CA ALA A 157 -17.05 -14.39 -1.08
C ALA A 157 -17.38 -15.27 -2.30
N ASP A 158 -18.45 -14.96 -3.03
CA ASP A 158 -18.81 -15.64 -4.26
C ASP A 158 -17.84 -15.30 -5.40
N GLU A 159 -17.47 -14.03 -5.57
CA GLU A 159 -16.54 -13.56 -6.62
C GLU A 159 -15.16 -14.16 -6.45
N SER A 160 -14.63 -14.18 -5.22
CA SER A 160 -13.34 -14.80 -4.88
C SER A 160 -13.39 -16.34 -4.92
N ARG A 161 -14.59 -16.94 -4.92
CA ARG A 161 -14.79 -18.39 -4.82
C ARG A 161 -14.14 -19.03 -3.58
N ILE A 162 -13.92 -18.26 -2.53
CA ILE A 162 -13.26 -18.75 -1.31
C ILE A 162 -14.06 -19.88 -0.64
N THR A 163 -15.38 -19.87 -0.78
CA THR A 163 -16.28 -20.93 -0.32
C THR A 163 -16.03 -22.29 -0.97
N LEU A 164 -15.38 -22.32 -2.13
CA LEU A 164 -15.04 -23.53 -2.88
C LEU A 164 -13.60 -24.02 -2.59
N ALA A 165 -12.83 -23.27 -1.81
CA ALA A 165 -11.45 -23.61 -1.50
C ALA A 165 -11.39 -24.78 -0.52
N SER A 166 -10.98 -25.95 -1.01
CA SER A 166 -10.94 -27.20 -0.19
C SER A 166 -9.78 -27.25 0.81
N HIS A 167 -8.80 -26.37 0.68
CA HIS A 167 -7.57 -26.38 1.49
C HIS A 167 -7.65 -25.51 2.74
N LEU A 168 -8.72 -24.72 2.92
CA LEU A 168 -8.95 -23.85 4.07
C LEU A 168 -10.43 -23.88 4.51
N SER A 169 -10.68 -23.45 5.76
CA SER A 169 -12.03 -23.14 6.24
C SER A 169 -12.31 -21.65 6.09
N PHE A 170 -13.53 -21.32 5.64
CA PHE A 170 -13.98 -19.94 5.51
C PHE A 170 -15.26 -19.71 6.32
N ASP A 171 -15.26 -18.65 7.14
CA ASP A 171 -16.40 -18.26 7.97
C ASP A 171 -16.71 -16.77 7.79
N ILE A 172 -17.99 -16.40 7.84
CA ILE A 172 -18.45 -15.01 7.93
C ILE A 172 -18.98 -14.79 9.34
N ASP A 173 -18.39 -13.87 10.08
CA ASP A 173 -18.75 -13.49 11.45
C ASP A 173 -19.37 -12.08 11.46
N LEU A 174 -20.62 -11.99 11.94
CA LEU A 174 -21.38 -10.75 11.98
C LEU A 174 -21.47 -10.26 13.42
N ALA A 175 -20.92 -9.07 13.68
CA ALA A 175 -21.16 -8.40 14.96
C ALA A 175 -22.64 -8.02 15.09
N GLU A 176 -23.10 -7.84 16.33
CA GLU A 176 -24.48 -7.47 16.62
C GLU A 176 -24.90 -6.20 15.87
N GLY A 177 -25.98 -6.28 15.11
CA GLY A 177 -26.53 -5.19 14.31
C GLY A 177 -25.83 -4.94 12.96
N ALA A 178 -24.74 -5.63 12.63
CA ALA A 178 -24.03 -5.46 11.36
C ALA A 178 -24.86 -5.97 10.15
N ASP A 179 -25.79 -6.88 10.38
CA ASP A 179 -26.70 -7.43 9.38
C ASP A 179 -27.75 -6.43 8.86
N MET A 180 -28.05 -5.39 9.65
CA MET A 180 -29.05 -4.37 9.29
C MET A 180 -28.46 -3.08 8.68
N VAL A 181 -27.14 -2.99 8.58
CA VAL A 181 -26.49 -1.75 8.15
C VAL A 181 -26.59 -1.58 6.64
N MET A 182 -27.15 -0.43 6.25
CA MET A 182 -27.17 0.02 4.86
C MET A 182 -26.00 0.93 4.54
N LEU A 183 -25.37 0.74 3.40
CA LEU A 183 -24.30 1.56 2.88
C LEU A 183 -24.76 2.28 1.61
N HIS A 184 -24.50 3.57 1.51
CA HIS A 184 -24.61 4.33 0.27
C HIS A 184 -23.26 4.32 -0.42
N THR A 185 -23.08 3.43 -1.41
CA THR A 185 -21.78 3.12 -2.00
C THR A 185 -21.92 2.71 -3.46
N ASN A 186 -20.85 2.23 -4.08
CA ASN A 186 -20.88 1.51 -5.34
C ASN A 186 -20.69 0.01 -5.04
N LEU A 187 -21.77 -0.75 -5.19
CA LEU A 187 -21.80 -2.18 -4.85
C LEU A 187 -20.70 -2.97 -5.56
N GLN A 188 -20.55 -2.76 -6.87
CA GLN A 188 -19.60 -3.50 -7.68
C GLN A 188 -18.15 -3.23 -7.24
N GLN A 189 -17.82 -1.96 -7.00
CA GLN A 189 -16.47 -1.58 -6.61
C GLN A 189 -16.16 -2.00 -5.16
N ALA A 190 -17.10 -1.85 -4.23
CA ALA A 190 -16.94 -2.33 -2.86
C ALA A 190 -16.75 -3.85 -2.80
N THR A 191 -17.56 -4.59 -3.55
CA THR A 191 -17.42 -6.06 -3.71
C THR A 191 -16.06 -6.41 -4.26
N ARG A 192 -15.61 -5.71 -5.31
CA ARG A 192 -14.29 -5.93 -5.93
C ARG A 192 -13.14 -5.70 -4.98
N ALA A 193 -13.17 -4.60 -4.20
CA ALA A 193 -12.12 -4.33 -3.21
C ALA A 193 -12.04 -5.44 -2.15
N LEU A 194 -13.19 -5.90 -1.67
CA LEU A 194 -13.24 -6.97 -0.67
C LEU A 194 -12.84 -8.34 -1.26
N SER A 195 -13.24 -8.65 -2.51
CA SER A 195 -12.84 -9.89 -3.19
C SER A 195 -11.33 -9.99 -3.36
N LEU A 196 -10.64 -8.88 -3.66
CA LEU A 196 -9.18 -8.83 -3.75
C LEU A 196 -8.49 -9.13 -2.41
N LEU A 197 -9.08 -8.72 -1.28
CA LEU A 197 -8.57 -9.09 0.05
C LEU A 197 -8.79 -10.58 0.35
N LEU A 198 -9.94 -11.14 -0.03
CA LEU A 198 -10.23 -12.57 0.13
C LEU A 198 -9.34 -13.43 -0.77
N ASP A 199 -9.09 -13.01 -2.02
CA ASP A 199 -8.14 -13.65 -2.93
C ASP A 199 -6.74 -13.69 -2.33
N ASN A 200 -6.32 -12.58 -1.71
CA ASN A 200 -5.03 -12.49 -1.03
C ASN A 200 -4.96 -13.45 0.17
N ALA A 201 -5.98 -13.45 1.03
CA ALA A 201 -6.08 -14.36 2.16
C ALA A 201 -6.04 -15.83 1.71
N MET A 202 -6.81 -16.20 0.67
CA MET A 202 -6.84 -17.55 0.12
C MET A 202 -5.49 -17.99 -0.44
N LYS A 203 -4.78 -17.06 -1.10
CA LYS A 203 -3.48 -17.32 -1.71
C LYS A 203 -2.37 -17.58 -0.68
N PHE A 204 -2.35 -16.85 0.42
CA PHE A 204 -1.28 -16.90 1.42
C PHE A 204 -1.61 -17.80 2.64
N THR A 205 -2.79 -18.40 2.66
CA THR A 205 -3.21 -19.34 3.71
C THR A 205 -3.11 -20.77 3.18
N HIS A 206 -2.02 -21.47 3.57
CA HIS A 206 -1.77 -22.85 3.19
C HIS A 206 -1.72 -23.76 4.43
N PRO A 207 -2.10 -25.05 4.31
CA PRO A 207 -1.87 -26.03 5.38
C PRO A 207 -0.39 -26.13 5.75
N ALA A 208 -0.12 -26.44 7.02
CA ALA A 208 1.21 -26.53 7.62
C ALA A 208 2.25 -27.36 6.84
N GLU A 209 1.81 -28.38 6.12
CA GLU A 209 2.67 -29.33 5.40
C GLU A 209 3.33 -28.70 4.15
N ALA A 210 2.77 -27.61 3.62
CA ALA A 210 3.29 -26.95 2.42
C ALA A 210 4.37 -25.89 2.75
N ALA A 211 4.42 -25.38 3.96
CA ALA A 211 5.40 -24.39 4.43
C ALA A 211 6.56 -25.11 5.13
N GLY A 212 7.62 -25.46 4.43
CA GLY A 212 8.81 -26.14 4.95
C GLY A 212 9.62 -25.41 6.02
N GLY A 213 8.99 -24.63 6.92
CA GLY A 213 9.60 -23.81 7.96
C GLY A 213 8.92 -23.94 9.33
N ALA A 214 9.70 -23.81 10.41
CA ALA A 214 9.35 -24.01 11.81
C ALA A 214 8.46 -22.92 12.43
N ALA A 215 7.56 -22.29 11.71
CA ALA A 215 6.52 -21.46 12.31
C ALA A 215 5.41 -22.38 12.84
N ALA A 216 4.95 -22.13 14.07
CA ALA A 216 3.84 -22.84 14.66
C ALA A 216 2.57 -22.58 13.84
N VAL A 217 2.33 -23.44 12.88
CA VAL A 217 1.23 -23.34 11.92
C VAL A 217 -0.03 -23.75 12.67
N ALA A 218 -1.06 -22.92 12.61
CA ALA A 218 -2.39 -23.28 13.06
C ALA A 218 -2.75 -24.65 12.46
N GLU A 219 -3.26 -25.57 13.27
CA GLU A 219 -3.62 -26.93 12.86
C GLU A 219 -4.56 -26.97 11.63
N HIS A 220 -5.18 -25.83 11.30
CA HIS A 220 -6.12 -25.71 10.18
C HIS A 220 -5.95 -24.33 9.52
N ALA A 221 -5.74 -24.31 8.21
CA ALA A 221 -5.79 -23.10 7.38
C ALA A 221 -7.20 -22.48 7.48
N ARG A 222 -7.29 -21.24 7.90
CA ARG A 222 -8.57 -20.56 8.13
C ARG A 222 -8.55 -19.11 7.65
N VAL A 223 -9.67 -18.70 7.07
CA VAL A 223 -9.96 -17.30 6.75
C VAL A 223 -11.31 -16.91 7.37
N VAL A 224 -11.37 -15.78 8.04
CA VAL A 224 -12.60 -15.23 8.62
C VAL A 224 -12.85 -13.84 8.07
N LEU A 225 -14.04 -13.63 7.51
CA LEU A 225 -14.53 -12.31 7.16
C LEU A 225 -15.46 -11.83 8.27
N ARG A 226 -15.03 -10.81 9.02
CA ARG A 226 -15.82 -10.22 10.09
C ARG A 226 -16.41 -8.89 9.68
N LEU A 227 -17.70 -8.70 9.91
CA LEU A 227 -18.38 -7.42 9.79
C LEU A 227 -18.59 -6.82 11.18
N SER A 228 -18.15 -5.59 11.35
CA SER A 228 -18.39 -4.82 12.57
C SER A 228 -18.84 -3.39 12.23
N LEU A 229 -19.55 -2.77 13.19
CA LEU A 229 -20.05 -1.42 13.06
C LEU A 229 -19.43 -0.56 14.15
N THR A 230 -18.95 0.59 13.76
CA THR A 230 -18.64 1.73 14.65
C THR A 230 -19.62 2.86 14.39
N ASP A 231 -19.61 3.91 15.21
CA ASP A 231 -20.62 4.99 15.14
C ASP A 231 -20.81 5.63 13.76
N GLN A 232 -19.82 5.55 12.89
CA GLN A 232 -19.84 6.20 11.58
C GLN A 232 -19.31 5.33 10.42
N GLN A 233 -18.87 4.10 10.68
CA GLN A 233 -18.22 3.27 9.68
C GLN A 233 -18.59 1.79 9.84
N VAL A 234 -18.69 1.10 8.71
CA VAL A 234 -18.67 -0.37 8.67
C VAL A 234 -17.26 -0.82 8.38
N ALA A 235 -16.78 -1.79 9.14
CA ALA A 235 -15.51 -2.44 8.93
C ALA A 235 -15.72 -3.89 8.47
N PHE A 236 -15.14 -4.22 7.32
CA PHE A 236 -14.96 -5.57 6.81
C PHE A 236 -13.54 -6.00 7.17
N THR A 237 -13.41 -6.92 8.12
CA THR A 237 -12.11 -7.41 8.58
C THR A 237 -11.87 -8.79 8.02
N VAL A 238 -10.82 -8.94 7.21
CA VAL A 238 -10.37 -10.21 6.66
C VAL A 238 -9.20 -10.69 7.50
N GLU A 239 -9.39 -11.77 8.24
CA GLU A 239 -8.37 -12.41 9.08
C GLU A 239 -7.97 -13.74 8.46
N ASP A 240 -6.69 -13.99 8.30
CA ASP A 240 -6.16 -15.26 7.83
C ASP A 240 -5.15 -15.87 8.83
N THR A 241 -4.89 -17.17 8.68
CA THR A 241 -3.86 -17.88 9.43
C THR A 241 -2.66 -18.23 8.57
N GLY A 242 -2.36 -17.36 7.59
CA GLY A 242 -1.29 -17.54 6.63
C GLY A 242 0.09 -17.16 7.15
N ILE A 243 0.99 -16.84 6.23
CA ILE A 243 2.39 -16.51 6.53
C ILE A 243 2.58 -15.20 7.32
N GLY A 244 1.53 -14.34 7.40
CA GLY A 244 1.61 -13.03 8.03
C GLY A 244 2.41 -12.01 7.23
N ILE A 245 2.45 -10.77 7.74
CA ILE A 245 3.15 -9.64 7.12
C ILE A 245 3.93 -8.92 8.22
N PRO A 246 5.24 -8.67 8.03
CA PRO A 246 6.04 -7.91 8.98
C PRO A 246 5.47 -6.50 9.20
N PRO A 247 5.44 -5.97 10.44
CA PRO A 247 4.87 -4.65 10.72
C PRO A 247 5.53 -3.50 9.95
N GLU A 248 6.83 -3.61 9.65
CA GLU A 248 7.60 -2.66 8.84
C GLU A 248 7.12 -2.56 7.40
N GLU A 249 6.46 -3.60 6.88
CA GLU A 249 5.95 -3.67 5.52
C GLU A 249 4.48 -3.19 5.38
N ALA A 250 3.84 -2.82 6.50
CA ALA A 250 2.39 -2.54 6.57
C ALA A 250 1.88 -1.48 5.57
N GLU A 251 2.68 -0.48 5.25
CA GLU A 251 2.34 0.51 4.22
C GLU A 251 2.92 0.14 2.85
N HIS A 252 4.08 -0.52 2.81
CA HIS A 252 4.77 -0.88 1.59
C HIS A 252 4.01 -1.90 0.73
N ILE A 253 3.28 -2.83 1.36
CA ILE A 253 2.45 -3.83 0.66
C ILE A 253 1.34 -3.24 -0.22
N PHE A 254 0.98 -1.98 -0.01
CA PHE A 254 -0.01 -1.27 -0.83
C PHE A 254 0.61 -0.49 -2.00
N GLU A 255 1.93 -0.45 -2.11
CA GLU A 255 2.62 0.13 -3.25
C GLU A 255 2.50 -0.79 -4.48
N GLU A 256 2.54 -0.19 -5.67
CA GLU A 256 2.40 -0.93 -6.92
C GLU A 256 3.58 -1.90 -7.12
N PHE A 257 3.25 -3.13 -7.55
CA PHE A 257 4.22 -4.17 -7.92
C PHE A 257 5.03 -4.75 -6.76
N VAL A 258 4.70 -4.39 -5.52
CA VAL A 258 5.37 -4.92 -4.33
C VAL A 258 4.93 -6.36 -4.09
N GLN A 259 5.89 -7.23 -3.89
CA GLN A 259 5.74 -8.62 -3.46
C GLN A 259 6.78 -8.87 -2.37
N LEU A 260 6.35 -9.40 -1.23
CA LEU A 260 7.27 -9.71 -0.13
C LEU A 260 8.00 -11.05 -0.32
N ASP A 261 7.46 -11.92 -1.18
CA ASP A 261 8.02 -13.24 -1.47
C ASP A 261 7.80 -13.60 -2.95
N ASP A 262 8.89 -13.86 -3.66
CA ASP A 262 8.90 -14.27 -5.09
C ASP A 262 8.38 -15.71 -5.31
N TYR A 263 8.22 -16.49 -4.23
CA TYR A 263 7.75 -17.89 -4.31
C TYR A 263 6.25 -17.97 -4.64
N TYR A 264 5.47 -16.96 -4.23
CA TYR A 264 4.03 -16.94 -4.49
C TYR A 264 3.72 -16.17 -5.77
N ASP A 265 3.16 -16.89 -6.75
CA ASP A 265 2.76 -16.33 -8.06
C ASP A 265 1.76 -15.19 -7.88
N GLY A 266 2.05 -14.00 -8.42
CA GLY A 266 1.21 -12.83 -8.30
C GLY A 266 1.73 -11.62 -9.07
N THR A 267 0.93 -10.57 -9.14
CA THR A 267 1.26 -9.35 -9.90
C THR A 267 1.65 -8.17 -9.00
N GLY A 268 1.49 -8.28 -7.67
CA GLY A 268 1.75 -7.19 -6.73
C GLY A 268 0.83 -5.97 -6.88
N ILE A 269 -0.35 -6.13 -7.52
CA ILE A 269 -1.28 -5.01 -7.77
C ILE A 269 -2.60 -5.13 -7.01
N GLY A 270 -2.94 -6.31 -6.49
CA GLY A 270 -4.24 -6.57 -5.88
C GLY A 270 -4.53 -5.65 -4.69
N LEU A 271 -3.60 -5.53 -3.75
CA LEU A 271 -3.75 -4.67 -2.57
C LEU A 271 -3.76 -3.18 -2.93
N THR A 272 -2.95 -2.76 -3.90
CA THR A 272 -2.93 -1.38 -4.42
C THR A 272 -4.29 -1.00 -5.01
N VAL A 273 -4.86 -1.88 -5.86
CA VAL A 273 -6.18 -1.68 -6.46
C VAL A 273 -7.26 -1.65 -5.38
N ALA A 274 -7.24 -2.61 -4.45
CA ALA A 274 -8.22 -2.68 -3.37
C ALA A 274 -8.24 -1.39 -2.52
N ARG A 275 -7.07 -0.92 -2.09
CA ARG A 275 -6.95 0.31 -1.27
C ARG A 275 -7.35 1.56 -2.07
N SER A 276 -7.00 1.64 -3.35
CA SER A 276 -7.42 2.74 -4.23
C SER A 276 -8.95 2.80 -4.35
N ILE A 277 -9.61 1.68 -4.60
CA ILE A 277 -11.06 1.60 -4.65
C ILE A 277 -11.66 2.05 -3.30
N ALA A 278 -11.15 1.54 -2.18
CA ALA A 278 -11.62 1.89 -0.85
C ALA A 278 -11.56 3.41 -0.61
N ARG A 279 -10.45 4.06 -0.93
CA ARG A 279 -10.26 5.51 -0.79
C ARG A 279 -11.18 6.32 -1.68
N ARG A 280 -11.40 5.88 -2.91
CA ARG A 280 -12.34 6.52 -3.86
C ARG A 280 -13.80 6.34 -3.44
N LEU A 281 -14.11 5.32 -2.61
CA LEU A 281 -15.40 5.13 -1.96
C LEU A 281 -15.54 5.91 -0.64
N GLY A 282 -14.50 6.67 -0.24
CA GLY A 282 -14.48 7.48 0.98
C GLY A 282 -14.10 6.70 2.24
N GLY A 283 -13.55 5.49 2.08
CA GLY A 283 -13.00 4.64 3.13
C GLY A 283 -11.49 4.50 3.07
N ASP A 284 -10.96 3.42 3.63
CA ASP A 284 -9.55 2.98 3.47
C ASP A 284 -9.41 1.48 3.73
N ILE A 285 -8.27 0.90 3.34
CA ILE A 285 -7.83 -0.44 3.72
C ILE A 285 -6.50 -0.33 4.44
N THR A 286 -6.40 -0.96 5.61
CA THR A 286 -5.20 -0.98 6.45
C THR A 286 -4.87 -2.39 6.89
N LEU A 287 -3.59 -2.64 7.23
CA LEU A 287 -3.14 -3.86 7.89
C LEU A 287 -3.12 -3.63 9.40
N ASP A 288 -3.74 -4.52 10.16
CA ASP A 288 -3.64 -4.54 11.63
C ASP A 288 -2.38 -5.30 12.05
N THR A 289 -1.33 -4.54 12.35
CA THR A 289 -0.01 -5.07 12.76
C THR A 289 0.00 -5.69 14.15
N SER A 290 -1.07 -5.55 14.94
CA SER A 290 -1.22 -6.20 16.25
C SER A 290 -1.60 -7.68 16.14
N TYR A 291 -2.10 -8.11 14.97
CA TYR A 291 -2.47 -9.49 14.70
C TYR A 291 -1.24 -10.28 14.26
N THR A 292 -0.92 -11.36 14.96
CA THR A 292 0.34 -12.10 14.82
C THR A 292 0.17 -13.56 14.37
N VAL A 293 -1.06 -14.02 14.13
CA VAL A 293 -1.34 -15.41 13.70
C VAL A 293 -1.21 -15.58 12.20
N GLY A 294 -1.45 -14.50 11.45
CA GLY A 294 -1.40 -14.41 10.00
C GLY A 294 -1.48 -12.94 9.60
N ALA A 295 -2.28 -12.59 8.61
CA ALA A 295 -2.59 -11.21 8.27
C ALA A 295 -4.04 -10.84 8.64
N ARG A 296 -4.24 -9.58 9.01
CA ARG A 296 -5.56 -8.99 9.27
C ARG A 296 -5.69 -7.69 8.51
N PHE A 297 -6.50 -7.69 7.46
CA PHE A 297 -6.82 -6.49 6.70
C PHE A 297 -8.16 -5.92 7.18
N VAL A 298 -8.21 -4.61 7.35
CA VAL A 298 -9.40 -3.88 7.76
C VAL A 298 -9.82 -2.93 6.65
N PHE A 299 -10.93 -3.21 6.00
CA PHE A 299 -11.56 -2.38 4.99
C PHE A 299 -12.71 -1.62 5.63
N VAL A 300 -12.62 -0.29 5.70
CA VAL A 300 -13.65 0.57 6.27
C VAL A 300 -14.39 1.34 5.18
N LEU A 301 -15.71 1.45 5.31
CA LEU A 301 -16.56 2.32 4.50
C LEU A 301 -17.43 3.21 5.40
N PRO A 302 -17.73 4.47 4.99
CA PRO A 302 -18.64 5.31 5.73
C PRO A 302 -20.05 4.69 5.78
N ALA A 303 -20.61 4.58 6.98
CA ALA A 303 -21.98 4.10 7.17
C ALA A 303 -22.97 5.26 6.93
N SER A 304 -23.95 5.03 6.06
CA SER A 304 -25.08 5.93 5.90
C SER A 304 -26.17 5.54 6.89
N PHE A 305 -26.22 6.18 8.03
CA PHE A 305 -27.38 6.05 8.91
C PHE A 305 -28.54 6.84 8.32
N SER A 306 -29.41 6.18 7.54
CA SER A 306 -30.79 6.65 7.45
C SER A 306 -31.41 6.37 8.81
N PRO A 307 -31.90 7.38 9.57
CA PRO A 307 -32.68 7.09 10.75
C PRO A 307 -33.89 6.29 10.26
N VAL A 308 -33.95 5.01 10.62
CA VAL A 308 -35.18 4.25 10.51
C VAL A 308 -36.20 5.06 11.27
N ALA A 309 -37.15 5.66 10.54
CA ALA A 309 -38.28 6.37 11.14
C ALA A 309 -38.94 5.37 12.09
N ALA A 310 -38.84 5.66 13.38
CA ALA A 310 -39.57 4.93 14.40
C ALA A 310 -41.06 5.05 14.05
N ILE A 311 -41.67 3.95 13.61
CA ILE A 311 -43.11 3.80 13.43
C ILE A 311 -43.71 3.47 14.79
#